data_e37fcdd035cf1355d663ced7b1ded34f
#
_entry.id   e37fcdd035cf1355d663ced7b1ded34f
#
_cell.length_a   1.000
_cell.length_b   1.000
_cell.length_c   1.000
_cell.angle_alpha   90.00
_cell.angle_beta   90.00
_cell.angle_gamma   90.00
#
_symmetry.space_group_name_H-M   'P 1'
#
loop_
_entity.id
_entity.type
_entity.pdbx_description
1 polymer ?
#
loop_
_entity_poly.entity_id
_entity_poly.type
_entity_poly.pdbx_seq_one_letter_code
_entity_poly.pdbx_strand_id
1 'polypeptide(L)'
;RYYYASRGLGDVYKRQTLRIREGDPLEIFTDREGEIILKKYSPIGELSQFAGEYAESLAQTTGHLVLITDCDHVVTASGTGKKEYEGKPISKQLEDAISERKNFLASRNDAEFVKVTLDDAGEFGQQALSTIICEGDAIGAVILYEKDEKSRMTETESKLAIAAAGFLGKQMEQ
;
A
#
# COMPACT_ATOMS: atom_id res chain seq x y z
N ARG A 1 1.29 13.33 19.22
CA ARG A 1 -0.13 13.74 19.17
C ARG A 1 -0.58 13.78 17.72
N TYR A 2 -1.63 13.05 17.38
CA TYR A 2 -2.17 13.01 16.01
C TYR A 2 -3.30 14.03 15.88
N TYR A 3 -3.35 14.69 14.73
CA TYR A 3 -4.39 15.63 14.36
C TYR A 3 -4.99 15.19 13.03
N TYR A 4 -6.31 15.26 12.91
CA TYR A 4 -7.00 14.90 11.67
C TYR A 4 -7.17 16.11 10.77
N ALA A 5 -6.93 15.92 9.47
CA ALA A 5 -7.13 16.96 8.48
C ALA A 5 -8.62 17.35 8.40
N SER A 6 -8.90 18.62 8.58
CA SER A 6 -10.25 19.20 8.45
C SER A 6 -10.36 20.07 7.20
N ARG A 7 -11.59 20.41 6.81
CA ARG A 7 -11.86 21.29 5.64
C ARG A 7 -11.14 22.63 5.68
N GLY A 8 -10.74 23.12 6.85
CA GLY A 8 -10.07 24.40 7.03
C GLY A 8 -8.56 24.41 6.77
N LEU A 9 -7.92 23.27 6.54
CA LEU A 9 -6.49 23.18 6.28
C LEU A 9 -6.16 23.49 4.82
N GLY A 10 -6.01 24.77 4.50
CA GLY A 10 -5.37 25.23 3.26
C GLY A 10 -6.21 25.10 1.99
N ASP A 11 -5.69 25.70 0.97
CA ASP A 11 -6.24 25.73 -0.38
C ASP A 11 -6.41 24.32 -0.95
N VAL A 12 -7.47 24.04 -1.68
CA VAL A 12 -7.73 22.75 -2.36
C VAL A 12 -6.51 22.28 -3.16
N TYR A 13 -5.77 23.22 -3.74
CA TYR A 13 -4.53 22.96 -4.48
C TYR A 13 -3.42 22.35 -3.60
N LYS A 14 -3.21 22.87 -2.38
CA LYS A 14 -2.19 22.34 -1.46
C LYS A 14 -2.53 20.94 -0.97
N ARG A 15 -3.81 20.65 -0.74
CA ARG A 15 -4.27 19.31 -0.37
C ARG A 15 -4.05 18.28 -1.48
N GLN A 16 -4.30 18.66 -2.73
CA GLN A 16 -4.06 17.77 -3.88
C GLN A 16 -2.58 17.48 -4.08
N THR A 17 -1.71 18.49 -3.92
CA THR A 17 -0.25 18.32 -4.07
C THR A 17 0.34 17.48 -2.93
N LEU A 18 -0.15 17.62 -1.71
CA LEU A 18 0.30 16.89 -0.53
C LEU A 18 -0.48 15.58 -0.30
N ARG A 19 -1.46 15.27 -1.13
CA ARG A 19 -2.34 14.11 -1.00
C ARG A 19 -2.99 13.97 0.38
N ILE A 20 -3.26 15.10 1.05
CA ILE A 20 -3.95 15.12 2.34
C ILE A 20 -5.45 15.17 2.10
N ARG A 21 -6.18 14.21 2.63
CA ARG A 21 -7.63 14.10 2.58
C ARG A 21 -8.26 14.54 3.89
N GLU A 22 -9.55 14.88 3.84
CA GLU A 22 -10.33 15.11 5.05
C GLU A 22 -10.39 13.82 5.88
N GLY A 23 -10.01 13.90 7.15
CA GLY A 23 -9.92 12.75 8.05
C GLY A 23 -8.54 12.07 8.12
N ASP A 24 -7.60 12.42 7.24
CA ASP A 24 -6.25 11.87 7.33
C ASP A 24 -5.57 12.27 8.65
N PRO A 25 -4.93 11.33 9.35
CA PRO A 25 -4.15 11.63 10.55
C PRO A 25 -2.87 12.38 10.18
N LEU A 26 -2.59 13.45 10.92
CA LEU A 26 -1.41 14.27 10.75
C LEU A 26 -0.58 14.29 12.01
N GLU A 27 0.73 14.18 11.87
CA GLU A 27 1.70 14.44 12.93
C GLU A 27 2.21 15.88 12.82
N ILE A 28 2.35 16.54 13.97
CA ILE A 28 2.89 17.89 14.07
C ILE A 28 4.24 17.82 14.75
N PHE A 29 5.26 18.30 14.06
CA PHE A 29 6.60 18.47 14.58
C PHE A 29 6.96 19.96 14.63
N THR A 30 7.82 20.33 15.55
CA THR A 30 8.49 21.63 15.55
C THR A 30 9.97 21.39 15.36
N ASP A 31 10.59 22.14 14.47
CA ASP A 31 12.04 22.11 14.33
C ASP A 31 12.74 23.09 15.30
N ARG A 32 14.07 23.14 15.23
CA ARG A 32 14.86 24.01 16.10
C ARG A 32 14.74 25.50 15.76
N GLU A 33 14.27 25.81 14.57
CA GLU A 33 14.08 27.19 14.06
C GLU A 33 12.65 27.71 14.36
N GLY A 34 11.80 26.85 14.97
CA GLY A 34 10.43 27.21 15.36
C GLY A 34 9.41 27.02 14.23
N GLU A 35 9.78 26.36 13.15
CA GLU A 35 8.85 26.00 12.09
C GLU A 35 7.92 24.85 12.53
N ILE A 36 6.68 24.89 12.06
CA ILE A 36 5.71 23.83 12.27
C ILE A 36 5.67 22.95 11.02
N ILE A 37 6.07 21.69 11.18
CA ILE A 37 6.06 20.69 10.13
C ILE A 37 4.85 19.77 10.34
N LEU A 38 3.94 19.75 9.35
CA LEU A 38 2.83 18.80 9.29
C LEU A 38 3.23 17.62 8.40
N LYS A 39 3.19 16.42 8.93
CA LYS A 39 3.49 15.20 8.21
C LYS A 39 2.29 14.27 8.24
N LYS A 40 1.93 13.68 7.10
CA LYS A 40 0.90 12.66 7.06
C LYS A 40 1.38 11.42 7.81
N TYR A 41 0.55 10.94 8.73
CA TYR A 41 0.83 9.72 9.47
C TYR A 41 0.51 8.50 8.63
N SER A 42 1.46 7.58 8.53
CA SER A 42 1.29 6.29 7.86
C SER A 42 1.63 5.17 8.86
N PRO A 43 0.64 4.44 9.37
CA PRO A 43 0.89 3.30 10.27
C PRO A 43 1.83 2.27 9.66
N ILE A 44 1.63 1.91 8.38
CA ILE A 44 2.50 0.97 7.65
C ILE A 44 3.91 1.54 7.49
N GLY A 45 4.04 2.86 7.28
CA GLY A 45 5.34 3.52 7.17
C GLY A 45 6.17 3.40 8.44
N GLU A 46 5.56 3.42 9.62
CA GLU A 46 6.27 3.22 10.91
C GLU A 46 6.81 1.80 11.06
N LEU A 47 6.12 0.81 10.52
CA LEU A 47 6.55 -0.59 10.51
C LEU A 47 7.27 -0.99 9.21
N SER A 48 7.84 -0.03 8.49
CA SER A 48 8.44 -0.27 7.16
C SER A 48 9.52 -1.35 7.16
N GLN A 49 10.37 -1.41 8.18
CA GLN A 49 11.38 -2.45 8.33
C GLN A 49 10.72 -3.83 8.49
N PHE A 50 9.76 -3.94 9.39
CA PHE A 50 9.03 -5.17 9.65
C PHE A 50 8.23 -5.65 8.44
N ALA A 51 7.53 -4.72 7.78
CA ALA A 51 6.82 -4.99 6.53
C ALA A 51 7.80 -5.46 5.42
N GLY A 52 9.01 -4.88 5.38
CA GLY A 52 10.08 -5.27 4.47
C GLY A 52 10.56 -6.70 4.69
N GLU A 53 10.80 -7.10 5.93
CA GLU A 53 11.20 -8.46 6.29
C GLU A 53 10.11 -9.48 5.94
N TYR A 54 8.85 -9.12 6.17
CA TYR A 54 7.72 -9.96 5.79
C TYR A 54 7.57 -10.10 4.28
N ALA A 55 7.68 -9.00 3.53
CA ALA A 55 7.64 -9.01 2.06
C ALA A 55 8.79 -9.85 1.47
N GLU A 56 9.99 -9.75 2.05
CA GLU A 56 11.13 -10.55 1.62
C GLU A 56 10.90 -12.04 1.84
N SER A 57 10.39 -12.43 3.01
CA SER A 57 10.05 -13.83 3.31
C SER A 57 9.00 -14.38 2.35
N LEU A 58 7.96 -13.61 2.04
CA LEU A 58 6.94 -14.00 1.05
C LEU A 58 7.53 -14.12 -0.35
N ALA A 59 8.34 -13.17 -0.78
CA ALA A 59 8.95 -13.18 -2.11
C ALA A 59 9.90 -14.39 -2.28
N GLN A 60 10.69 -14.72 -1.27
CA GLN A 60 11.58 -15.88 -1.27
C GLN A 60 10.80 -17.20 -1.33
N THR A 61 9.69 -17.28 -0.60
CA THR A 61 8.87 -18.49 -0.52
C THR A 61 8.06 -18.74 -1.78
N THR A 62 7.50 -17.67 -2.37
CA THR A 62 6.58 -17.77 -3.50
C THR A 62 7.26 -17.59 -4.86
N GLY A 63 8.40 -16.90 -4.90
CA GLY A 63 9.05 -16.47 -6.14
C GLY A 63 8.38 -15.27 -6.81
N HIS A 64 7.32 -14.72 -6.23
CA HIS A 64 6.59 -13.59 -6.77
C HIS A 64 7.19 -12.24 -6.32
N LEU A 65 6.90 -11.17 -7.05
CA LEU A 65 7.11 -9.81 -6.58
C LEU A 65 6.04 -9.51 -5.52
N VAL A 66 6.47 -9.07 -4.35
CA VAL A 66 5.60 -8.71 -3.23
C VAL A 66 5.73 -7.23 -2.97
N LEU A 67 4.58 -6.55 -2.93
CA LEU A 67 4.48 -5.12 -2.64
C LEU A 67 3.61 -4.92 -1.41
N ILE A 68 4.03 -4.04 -0.51
CA ILE A 68 3.22 -3.58 0.61
C ILE A 68 3.11 -2.07 0.50
N THR A 69 1.87 -1.57 0.51
CA THR A 69 1.57 -0.15 0.33
C THR A 69 0.86 0.41 1.55
N ASP A 70 0.99 1.70 1.76
CA ASP A 70 -0.02 2.48 2.49
C ASP A 70 -1.08 3.02 1.51
N CYS A 71 -1.84 4.03 1.91
CA CYS A 71 -2.87 4.63 1.04
C CYS A 71 -2.30 5.61 0.01
N ASP A 72 -0.99 5.86 -0.02
CA ASP A 72 -0.37 6.85 -0.89
C ASP A 72 0.83 6.32 -1.68
N HIS A 73 1.65 5.44 -1.08
CA HIS A 73 2.92 4.99 -1.65
C HIS A 73 3.14 3.49 -1.44
N VAL A 74 4.00 2.92 -2.28
CA VAL A 74 4.59 1.61 -2.04
C VAL A 74 5.64 1.75 -0.95
N VAL A 75 5.36 1.21 0.23
CA VAL A 75 6.24 1.31 1.42
C VAL A 75 7.43 0.38 1.28
N THR A 76 7.20 -0.83 0.78
CA THR A 76 8.25 -1.81 0.54
C THR A 76 7.91 -2.71 -0.64
N ALA A 77 8.96 -3.17 -1.30
CA ALA A 77 8.89 -4.11 -2.41
C ALA A 77 9.98 -5.18 -2.27
N SER A 78 9.66 -6.43 -2.55
CA SER A 78 10.62 -7.53 -2.53
C SER A 78 10.38 -8.50 -3.69
N GLY A 79 11.46 -9.05 -4.24
CA GLY A 79 11.43 -9.91 -5.42
C GLY A 79 11.95 -9.22 -6.67
N THR A 80 11.82 -9.92 -7.81
CA THR A 80 12.31 -9.42 -9.11
C THR A 80 11.47 -8.23 -9.57
N GLY A 81 12.14 -7.13 -9.91
CA GLY A 81 11.46 -5.89 -10.35
C GLY A 81 11.15 -4.89 -9.23
N LYS A 82 11.52 -5.18 -7.98
CA LYS A 82 11.20 -4.33 -6.81
C LYS A 82 11.57 -2.86 -6.98
N LYS A 83 12.70 -2.56 -7.63
CA LYS A 83 13.20 -1.18 -7.84
C LYS A 83 12.25 -0.29 -8.64
N GLU A 84 11.36 -0.90 -9.42
CA GLU A 84 10.40 -0.18 -10.23
C GLU A 84 9.20 0.33 -9.43
N TYR A 85 9.02 -0.18 -8.21
CA TYR A 85 7.84 0.10 -7.38
C TYR A 85 8.16 0.81 -6.07
N GLU A 86 9.28 0.48 -5.42
CA GLU A 86 9.60 0.95 -4.07
C GLU A 86 9.60 2.48 -3.97
N GLY A 87 8.86 3.01 -3.00
CA GLY A 87 8.72 4.44 -2.73
C GLY A 87 7.84 5.20 -3.72
N LYS A 88 7.34 4.56 -4.78
CA LYS A 88 6.49 5.24 -5.77
C LYS A 88 5.07 5.47 -5.27
N PRO A 89 4.42 6.55 -5.73
CA PRO A 89 3.02 6.80 -5.43
C PRO A 89 2.12 5.73 -6.07
N ILE A 90 1.10 5.30 -5.33
CA ILE A 90 0.12 4.35 -5.84
C ILE A 90 -0.83 4.99 -6.86
N SER A 91 -1.40 4.16 -7.72
CA SER A 91 -2.41 4.59 -8.68
C SER A 91 -3.76 4.90 -8.02
N LYS A 92 -4.60 5.65 -8.73
CA LYS A 92 -5.99 5.88 -8.29
C LYS A 92 -6.80 4.58 -8.22
N GLN A 93 -6.54 3.63 -9.12
CA GLN A 93 -7.22 2.33 -9.12
C GLN A 93 -6.92 1.55 -7.83
N LEU A 94 -5.65 1.54 -7.40
CA LEU A 94 -5.28 0.88 -6.15
C LEU A 94 -5.84 1.61 -4.93
N GLU A 95 -5.81 2.94 -4.93
CA GLU A 95 -6.43 3.76 -3.89
C GLU A 95 -7.91 3.41 -3.71
N ASP A 96 -8.66 3.32 -4.80
CA ASP A 96 -10.07 2.95 -4.79
C ASP A 96 -10.27 1.52 -4.29
N ALA A 97 -9.45 0.56 -4.73
CA ALA A 97 -9.49 -0.82 -4.26
C ALA A 97 -9.26 -0.95 -2.74
N ILE A 98 -8.30 -0.18 -2.19
CA ILE A 98 -8.05 -0.11 -0.75
C ILE A 98 -9.26 0.48 -0.02
N SER A 99 -9.79 1.61 -0.50
CA SER A 99 -10.96 2.26 0.09
C SER A 99 -12.19 1.35 0.10
N GLU A 100 -12.38 0.56 -0.95
CA GLU A 100 -13.45 -0.43 -1.08
C GLU A 100 -13.16 -1.75 -0.34
N ARG A 101 -12.02 -1.85 0.34
CA ARG A 101 -11.58 -3.03 1.12
C ARG A 101 -11.54 -4.32 0.30
N LYS A 102 -11.06 -4.23 -0.93
CA LYS A 102 -11.04 -5.36 -1.85
C LYS A 102 -9.99 -6.41 -1.48
N ASN A 103 -10.37 -7.67 -1.72
CA ASN A 103 -9.47 -8.82 -1.74
C ASN A 103 -9.81 -9.61 -2.99
N PHE A 104 -8.83 -9.85 -3.85
CA PHE A 104 -9.07 -10.57 -5.10
C PHE A 104 -7.81 -11.25 -5.65
N LEU A 105 -8.05 -12.20 -6.53
CA LEU A 105 -7.08 -12.78 -7.45
C LEU A 105 -7.55 -12.46 -8.86
N ALA A 106 -6.74 -11.75 -9.63
CA ALA A 106 -7.11 -11.29 -10.96
C ALA A 106 -6.00 -11.52 -11.99
N SER A 107 -6.41 -11.83 -13.21
CA SER A 107 -5.56 -11.81 -14.39
C SER A 107 -5.66 -10.44 -15.07
N ARG A 108 -4.65 -10.08 -15.85
CA ARG A 108 -4.53 -8.76 -16.49
C ARG A 108 -5.77 -8.28 -17.26
N ASN A 109 -6.52 -9.23 -17.82
CA ASN A 109 -7.73 -8.93 -18.60
C ASN A 109 -9.01 -8.85 -17.76
N ASP A 110 -8.91 -9.15 -16.47
CA ASP A 110 -10.05 -9.08 -15.57
C ASP A 110 -10.32 -7.63 -15.17
N ALA A 111 -11.59 -7.28 -15.01
CA ALA A 111 -11.99 -5.94 -14.60
C ALA A 111 -11.48 -5.53 -13.21
N GLU A 112 -11.17 -6.52 -12.37
CA GLU A 112 -10.66 -6.32 -11.02
C GLU A 112 -9.15 -6.04 -10.96
N PHE A 113 -8.41 -6.36 -12.06
CA PHE A 113 -6.97 -6.11 -12.10
C PHE A 113 -6.67 -4.61 -12.03
N VAL A 114 -5.83 -4.20 -11.09
CA VAL A 114 -5.50 -2.78 -10.90
C VAL A 114 -4.01 -2.53 -11.14
N LYS A 115 -3.68 -1.40 -11.74
CA LYS A 115 -2.30 -0.90 -11.75
C LYS A 115 -1.92 -0.48 -10.34
N VAL A 116 -0.72 -0.87 -9.88
CA VAL A 116 -0.27 -0.48 -8.54
C VAL A 116 0.26 0.94 -8.53
N THR A 117 1.07 1.32 -9.51
CA THR A 117 1.62 2.67 -9.63
C THR A 117 1.15 3.35 -10.92
N LEU A 118 1.30 4.68 -10.99
CA LEU A 118 0.95 5.44 -12.20
C LEU A 118 1.80 5.03 -13.40
N ASP A 119 3.08 4.71 -13.16
CA ASP A 119 4.07 4.34 -14.18
C ASP A 119 4.13 2.82 -14.43
N ASP A 120 3.17 2.06 -13.89
CA ASP A 120 3.13 0.61 -14.07
C ASP A 120 3.04 0.27 -15.56
N ALA A 121 4.13 -0.27 -16.10
CA ALA A 121 4.24 -0.61 -17.52
C ALA A 121 3.32 -1.78 -17.93
N GLY A 122 2.63 -2.40 -16.96
CA GLY A 122 1.69 -3.50 -17.21
C GLY A 122 2.40 -4.78 -17.67
N GLU A 123 3.61 -5.03 -17.20
CA GLU A 123 4.36 -6.24 -17.52
C GLU A 123 3.86 -7.49 -16.80
N PHE A 124 3.08 -7.30 -15.72
CA PHE A 124 2.56 -8.40 -14.91
C PHE A 124 1.22 -8.90 -15.43
N GLY A 125 1.08 -10.22 -15.45
CA GLY A 125 -0.10 -10.92 -16.00
C GLY A 125 -1.15 -11.28 -14.94
N GLN A 126 -0.73 -11.46 -13.69
CA GLN A 126 -1.60 -11.88 -12.58
C GLN A 126 -1.27 -11.13 -11.30
N GLN A 127 -2.27 -11.00 -10.45
CA GLN A 127 -2.21 -10.20 -9.24
C GLN A 127 -3.10 -10.83 -8.15
N ALA A 128 -2.53 -11.02 -6.95
CA ALA A 128 -3.30 -11.27 -5.73
C ALA A 128 -3.20 -10.05 -4.84
N LEU A 129 -4.32 -9.48 -4.46
CA LEU A 129 -4.39 -8.26 -3.64
C LEU A 129 -5.23 -8.51 -2.40
N SER A 130 -4.76 -8.02 -1.25
CA SER A 130 -5.54 -7.96 -0.03
C SER A 130 -5.35 -6.63 0.69
N THR A 131 -6.46 -6.01 1.08
CA THR A 131 -6.45 -4.76 1.83
C THR A 131 -6.05 -5.00 3.28
N ILE A 132 -5.16 -4.17 3.82
CA ILE A 132 -4.75 -4.18 5.23
C ILE A 132 -5.75 -3.35 6.03
N ILE A 133 -6.38 -4.00 7.01
CA ILE A 133 -7.35 -3.37 7.92
C ILE A 133 -6.74 -3.30 9.31
N CYS A 134 -6.76 -2.11 9.91
CA CYS A 134 -6.34 -1.85 11.28
C CYS A 134 -7.45 -1.09 12.00
N GLU A 135 -7.94 -1.63 13.11
CA GLU A 135 -9.04 -1.02 13.90
C GLU A 135 -10.27 -0.61 13.07
N GLY A 136 -10.57 -1.36 12.01
CA GLY A 136 -11.67 -1.09 11.10
C GLY A 136 -11.34 -0.16 9.94
N ASP A 137 -10.17 0.46 9.90
CA ASP A 137 -9.75 1.35 8.82
C ASP A 137 -8.88 0.63 7.78
N ALA A 138 -9.12 0.91 6.51
CA ALA A 138 -8.28 0.44 5.42
C ALA A 138 -7.02 1.32 5.34
N ILE A 139 -5.86 0.76 5.64
CA ILE A 139 -4.60 1.51 5.79
C ILE A 139 -3.56 1.22 4.72
N GLY A 140 -3.81 0.26 3.85
CA GLY A 140 -2.90 -0.12 2.79
C GLY A 140 -3.28 -1.45 2.15
N ALA A 141 -2.36 -2.05 1.41
CA ALA A 141 -2.56 -3.32 0.75
C ALA A 141 -1.28 -4.17 0.69
N VAL A 142 -1.47 -5.48 0.65
CA VAL A 142 -0.46 -6.47 0.24
C VAL A 142 -0.81 -6.95 -1.16
N ILE A 143 0.19 -6.95 -2.05
CA ILE A 143 0.01 -7.33 -3.44
C ILE A 143 1.11 -8.32 -3.82
N LEU A 144 0.73 -9.46 -4.38
CA LEU A 144 1.62 -10.39 -5.05
C LEU A 144 1.43 -10.23 -6.56
N TYR A 145 2.53 -10.08 -7.29
CA TYR A 145 2.53 -9.97 -8.74
C TYR A 145 3.26 -11.14 -9.40
N GLU A 146 2.68 -11.69 -10.47
CA GLU A 146 3.31 -12.69 -11.34
C GLU A 146 3.42 -12.16 -12.77
N LYS A 147 4.64 -12.20 -13.30
CA LYS A 147 4.95 -11.74 -14.66
C LYS A 147 4.69 -12.80 -15.71
N ASP A 148 4.96 -14.06 -15.36
CA ASP A 148 4.80 -15.18 -16.30
C ASP A 148 3.32 -15.57 -16.42
N GLU A 149 2.74 -15.36 -17.58
CA GLU A 149 1.36 -15.78 -17.89
C GLU A 149 1.16 -17.31 -17.85
N LYS A 150 2.25 -18.09 -17.94
CA LYS A 150 2.23 -19.54 -17.84
C LYS A 150 2.20 -20.03 -16.40
N SER A 151 2.72 -19.25 -15.48
CA SER A 151 2.69 -19.51 -14.05
C SER A 151 1.38 -18.95 -13.47
N ARG A 152 0.39 -19.79 -13.28
CA ARG A 152 -0.90 -19.36 -12.75
C ARG A 152 -0.84 -19.19 -11.24
N MET A 153 -1.13 -18.00 -10.76
CA MET A 153 -1.52 -17.80 -9.38
C MET A 153 -2.83 -18.56 -9.07
N THR A 154 -2.88 -19.09 -7.88
CA THR A 154 -4.02 -19.88 -7.40
C THR A 154 -4.61 -19.26 -6.14
N GLU A 155 -5.59 -19.91 -5.56
CA GLU A 155 -6.14 -19.54 -4.26
C GLU A 155 -5.06 -19.50 -3.16
N THR A 156 -3.93 -20.18 -3.34
CA THR A 156 -2.79 -20.14 -2.40
C THR A 156 -2.22 -18.73 -2.30
N GLU A 157 -1.97 -18.05 -3.41
CA GLU A 157 -1.46 -16.68 -3.44
C GLU A 157 -2.47 -15.70 -2.84
N SER A 158 -3.75 -15.90 -3.12
CA SER A 158 -4.82 -15.11 -2.51
C SER A 158 -4.85 -15.28 -0.99
N LYS A 159 -4.75 -16.49 -0.48
CA LYS A 159 -4.70 -16.77 0.97
C LYS A 159 -3.44 -16.21 1.63
N LEU A 160 -2.29 -16.27 0.95
CA LEU A 160 -1.04 -15.68 1.43
C LEU A 160 -1.16 -14.15 1.54
N ALA A 161 -1.75 -13.49 0.55
CA ALA A 161 -1.99 -12.04 0.60
C ALA A 161 -2.94 -11.66 1.75
N ILE A 162 -4.02 -12.41 1.94
CA ILE A 162 -4.98 -12.20 3.04
C ILE A 162 -4.32 -12.41 4.40
N ALA A 163 -3.55 -13.49 4.56
CA ALA A 163 -2.84 -13.78 5.80
C ALA A 163 -1.83 -12.68 6.15
N ALA A 164 -1.06 -12.21 5.16
CA ALA A 164 -0.10 -11.13 5.33
C ALA A 164 -0.79 -9.82 5.71
N ALA A 165 -1.86 -9.45 5.01
CA ALA A 165 -2.64 -8.24 5.30
C ALA A 165 -3.26 -8.28 6.71
N GLY A 166 -3.83 -9.41 7.09
CA GLY A 166 -4.41 -9.61 8.42
C GLY A 166 -3.36 -9.54 9.53
N PHE A 167 -2.18 -10.12 9.30
CA PHE A 167 -1.09 -10.06 10.26
C PHE A 167 -0.56 -8.64 10.44
N LEU A 168 -0.29 -7.93 9.34
CA LEU A 168 0.18 -6.54 9.38
C LEU A 168 -0.84 -5.62 10.06
N GLY A 169 -2.12 -5.77 9.75
CA GLY A 169 -3.18 -5.00 10.41
C GLY A 169 -3.16 -5.18 11.93
N LYS A 170 -3.07 -6.41 12.42
CA LYS A 170 -3.01 -6.72 13.86
C LYS A 170 -1.75 -6.22 14.55
N GLN A 171 -0.61 -6.19 13.86
CA GLN A 171 0.63 -5.64 14.44
C GLN A 171 0.53 -4.13 14.71
N MET A 172 -0.38 -3.43 14.06
CA MET A 172 -0.59 -2.00 14.23
C MET A 172 -1.63 -1.63 15.28
N GLU A 173 -2.39 -2.60 15.76
CA GLU A 173 -3.36 -2.43 16.85
C GLU A 173 -2.70 -2.40 18.24
N GLN A 174 -1.36 -2.51 18.32
CA GLN A 174 -0.62 -2.59 19.60
C GLN A 174 -0.11 -1.19 20.04
#